data_1f6fab4ff83a0a0cc4c0529afc39250c
#
_entry.id   1f6fab4ff83a0a0cc4c0529afc39250c
#
_cell.length_a   1.000
_cell.length_b   1.000
_cell.length_c   1.000
_cell.angle_alpha   90.00
_cell.angle_beta   90.00
_cell.angle_gamma   90.00
#
_symmetry.space_group_name_H-M   'P 1'
#
loop_
_entity.id
_entity.type
_entity.pdbx_description
1 polymer ?
#
loop_
_entity_poly.entity_id
_entity_poly.type
_entity_poly.pdbx_seq_one_letter_code
_entity_poly.pdbx_strand_id
1 'polypeptide(L)'
;MTSIKMDPVTLAILKGRLEQIADEMDATLFRSAFNPIIAEAHDASHGIYDAQTGETLVQGKSGLPIFVGVMAFAVKAVIERVERDGGVADGDVFIFNDPYDGGTHLSDFRLVKPIFRNGEIFCYLASVGHWHDVGGNVPGNYNPQATESFQEGMLIPPVKLFEAGVLKSDIVAILSANSRLPNSLYGDMNAQINALELGHQRLADLLDEYGETDVSAALKLLRQRADRMMRDHLAGLPDGTISVEDYLDNDGVSDGVLTCLLYTSPS
;
A
#
# COMPACT_ATOMS: atom_id res chain seq x y z
N MET A 1 27.51 -6.57 -15.55
CA MET A 1 26.82 -6.17 -14.31
C MET A 1 27.80 -6.32 -13.15
N THR A 2 28.21 -5.23 -12.53
CA THR A 2 29.13 -5.26 -11.36
C THR A 2 28.41 -5.95 -10.21
N SER A 3 28.97 -7.04 -9.69
CA SER A 3 28.44 -7.74 -8.52
C SER A 3 28.48 -6.79 -7.31
N ILE A 4 27.32 -6.37 -6.83
CA ILE A 4 27.22 -5.63 -5.57
C ILE A 4 27.67 -6.60 -4.47
N LYS A 5 28.77 -6.26 -3.80
CA LYS A 5 29.29 -7.04 -2.65
C LYS A 5 28.97 -6.27 -1.39
N MET A 6 28.21 -6.86 -0.50
CA MET A 6 27.97 -6.38 0.86
C MET A 6 28.31 -7.50 1.83
N ASP A 7 28.83 -7.15 2.98
CA ASP A 7 29.05 -8.11 4.06
C ASP A 7 27.71 -8.76 4.48
N PRO A 8 27.63 -10.10 4.58
CA PRO A 8 26.39 -10.79 4.92
C PRO A 8 25.78 -10.38 6.27
N VAL A 9 26.61 -10.01 7.25
CA VAL A 9 26.13 -9.55 8.57
C VAL A 9 25.47 -8.18 8.42
N THR A 10 26.12 -7.25 7.72
CA THR A 10 25.56 -5.91 7.43
C THR A 10 24.24 -6.02 6.65
N LEU A 11 24.16 -6.91 5.64
CA LEU A 11 22.92 -7.15 4.90
C LEU A 11 21.81 -7.69 5.81
N ALA A 12 22.13 -8.60 6.73
CA ALA A 12 21.15 -9.14 7.67
C ALA A 12 20.63 -8.08 8.66
N ILE A 13 21.54 -7.21 9.14
CA ILE A 13 21.17 -6.08 10.02
C ILE A 13 20.26 -5.11 9.27
N LEU A 14 20.64 -4.66 8.07
CA LEU A 14 19.84 -3.74 7.26
C LEU A 14 18.47 -4.33 6.92
N LYS A 15 18.42 -5.62 6.57
CA LYS A 15 17.14 -6.31 6.37
C LYS A 15 16.25 -6.20 7.61
N GLY A 16 16.77 -6.56 8.79
CA GLY A 16 16.01 -6.51 10.03
C GLY A 16 15.54 -5.09 10.39
N ARG A 17 16.38 -4.09 10.20
CA ARG A 17 16.06 -2.68 10.44
C ARG A 17 14.99 -2.15 9.48
N LEU A 18 15.07 -2.50 8.20
CA LEU A 18 14.06 -2.12 7.19
C LEU A 18 12.71 -2.78 7.46
N GLU A 19 12.70 -4.08 7.80
CA GLU A 19 11.48 -4.79 8.21
C GLU A 19 10.87 -4.17 9.48
N GLN A 20 11.70 -3.81 10.45
CA GLN A 20 11.26 -3.15 11.68
C GLN A 20 10.58 -1.80 11.41
N ILE A 21 11.07 -1.02 10.44
CA ILE A 21 10.43 0.25 10.05
C ILE A 21 8.98 0.01 9.62
N ALA A 22 8.74 -0.94 8.74
CA ALA A 22 7.39 -1.26 8.28
C ALA A 22 6.51 -1.83 9.40
N ASP A 23 7.05 -2.69 10.26
CA ASP A 23 6.34 -3.24 11.43
C ASP A 23 5.98 -2.13 12.45
N GLU A 24 6.85 -1.13 12.66
CA GLU A 24 6.55 0.03 13.52
C GLU A 24 5.48 0.95 12.91
N MET A 25 5.44 1.09 11.58
CA MET A 25 4.36 1.80 10.89
C MET A 25 3.01 1.09 11.10
N ASP A 26 2.94 -0.23 10.91
CA ASP A 26 1.75 -1.05 11.21
C ASP A 26 1.30 -0.85 12.66
N ALA A 27 2.20 -1.01 13.61
CA ALA A 27 1.90 -0.87 15.03
C ALA A 27 1.41 0.54 15.40
N THR A 28 1.92 1.57 14.74
CA THR A 28 1.50 2.96 14.95
C THR A 28 0.07 3.16 14.49
N LEU A 29 -0.28 2.68 13.30
CA LEU A 29 -1.64 2.76 12.78
C LEU A 29 -2.61 2.00 13.69
N PHE A 30 -2.35 0.70 13.96
CA PHE A 30 -3.28 -0.15 14.73
C PHE A 30 -3.57 0.37 16.13
N ARG A 31 -2.59 1.02 16.78
CA ARG A 31 -2.75 1.60 18.12
C ARG A 31 -3.45 2.96 18.15
N SER A 32 -3.48 3.68 17.02
CA SER A 32 -4.03 5.04 16.94
C SER A 32 -5.28 5.15 16.06
N ALA A 33 -5.65 4.11 15.34
CA ALA A 33 -6.87 4.08 14.55
C ALA A 33 -8.13 4.11 15.42
N PHE A 34 -9.16 4.79 14.92
CA PHE A 34 -10.46 4.93 15.57
C PHE A 34 -11.43 3.81 15.15
N ASN A 35 -11.20 3.29 13.95
CA ASN A 35 -12.01 2.24 13.35
C ASN A 35 -11.54 0.86 13.82
N PRO A 36 -12.41 0.01 14.40
CA PRO A 36 -12.04 -1.33 14.84
C PRO A 36 -11.61 -2.27 13.71
N ILE A 37 -12.04 -2.02 12.47
CA ILE A 37 -11.58 -2.80 11.30
C ILE A 37 -10.08 -2.64 11.11
N ILE A 38 -9.55 -1.43 11.31
CA ILE A 38 -8.10 -1.19 11.30
C ILE A 38 -7.47 -1.62 12.62
N ALA A 39 -8.01 -1.15 13.76
CA ALA A 39 -7.37 -1.30 15.07
C ALA A 39 -7.33 -2.76 15.57
N GLU A 40 -8.36 -3.56 15.28
CA GLU A 40 -8.54 -4.92 15.82
C GLU A 40 -8.40 -5.99 14.75
N ALA A 41 -9.00 -5.79 13.56
CA ALA A 41 -8.89 -6.75 12.46
C ALA A 41 -7.61 -6.55 11.61
N HIS A 42 -6.85 -5.47 11.84
CA HIS A 42 -5.63 -5.13 11.12
C HIS A 42 -5.82 -5.00 9.60
N ASP A 43 -7.00 -4.51 9.18
CA ASP A 43 -7.32 -4.30 7.77
C ASP A 43 -6.59 -3.06 7.23
N ALA A 44 -5.29 -3.21 7.11
CA ALA A 44 -4.35 -2.19 6.69
C ALA A 44 -2.99 -2.81 6.31
N SER A 45 -2.10 -2.02 5.74
CA SER A 45 -0.71 -2.41 5.50
C SER A 45 0.17 -1.20 5.22
N HIS A 46 1.47 -1.34 5.53
CA HIS A 46 2.50 -0.34 5.24
C HIS A 46 3.70 -0.98 4.55
N GLY A 47 4.41 -0.17 3.76
CA GLY A 47 5.62 -0.64 3.11
C GLY A 47 6.52 0.46 2.57
N ILE A 48 7.69 0.03 2.10
CA ILE A 48 8.69 0.81 1.38
C ILE A 48 8.71 0.32 -0.06
N TYR A 49 8.67 1.25 -1.01
CA TYR A 49 8.50 0.96 -2.44
C TYR A 49 9.57 1.64 -3.27
N ASP A 50 9.96 0.98 -4.36
CA ASP A 50 10.99 1.47 -5.28
C ASP A 50 10.61 2.80 -5.92
N ALA A 51 11.57 3.73 -5.98
CA ALA A 51 11.35 5.08 -6.49
C ALA A 51 10.97 5.16 -7.98
N GLN A 52 11.40 4.19 -8.77
CA GLN A 52 11.23 4.20 -10.23
C GLN A 52 10.10 3.28 -10.69
N THR A 53 9.99 2.11 -10.06
CA THR A 53 9.06 1.06 -10.50
C THR A 53 7.81 0.94 -9.65
N GLY A 54 7.82 1.50 -8.43
CA GLY A 54 6.76 1.30 -7.44
C GLY A 54 6.72 -0.11 -6.84
N GLU A 55 7.66 -1.00 -7.20
CA GLU A 55 7.72 -2.36 -6.67
C GLU A 55 7.94 -2.37 -5.16
N THR A 56 7.33 -3.33 -4.47
CA THR A 56 7.51 -3.52 -3.03
C THR A 56 8.96 -3.91 -2.70
N LEU A 57 9.60 -3.14 -1.85
CA LEU A 57 10.94 -3.42 -1.32
C LEU A 57 10.85 -4.06 0.06
N VAL A 58 9.98 -3.52 0.91
CA VAL A 58 9.74 -4.00 2.29
C VAL A 58 8.28 -3.80 2.63
N GLN A 59 7.70 -4.71 3.40
CA GLN A 59 6.33 -4.61 3.88
C GLN A 59 6.21 -5.08 5.32
N GLY A 60 5.27 -4.47 6.06
CA GLY A 60 4.92 -4.88 7.42
C GLY A 60 4.26 -6.25 7.45
N LYS A 61 4.43 -6.97 8.56
CA LYS A 61 3.99 -8.37 8.71
C LYS A 61 2.61 -8.52 9.36
N SER A 62 2.11 -7.45 9.96
CA SER A 62 0.90 -7.49 10.79
C SER A 62 -0.37 -7.11 10.05
N GLY A 63 -0.27 -6.56 8.83
CA GLY A 63 -1.40 -6.19 7.98
C GLY A 63 -1.93 -7.36 7.14
N LEU A 64 -3.00 -7.11 6.39
CA LEU A 64 -3.61 -8.13 5.52
C LEU A 64 -2.71 -8.50 4.35
N PRO A 65 -2.51 -9.81 4.08
CA PRO A 65 -1.63 -10.29 3.01
C PRO A 65 -2.03 -9.82 1.60
N ILE A 66 -3.32 -9.54 1.36
CA ILE A 66 -3.80 -9.07 0.05
C ILE A 66 -3.11 -7.78 -0.39
N PHE A 67 -2.81 -6.89 0.56
CA PHE A 67 -2.15 -5.63 0.27
C PHE A 67 -0.69 -5.78 -0.17
N VAL A 68 -0.04 -6.91 0.13
CA VAL A 68 1.33 -7.20 -0.33
C VAL A 68 1.45 -7.13 -1.84
N GLY A 69 0.45 -7.69 -2.55
CA GLY A 69 0.43 -7.73 -4.00
C GLY A 69 -0.07 -6.44 -4.66
N VAL A 70 -1.01 -5.72 -4.01
CA VAL A 70 -1.72 -4.62 -4.68
C VAL A 70 -1.12 -3.25 -4.43
N MET A 71 -0.41 -3.03 -3.32
CA MET A 71 0.13 -1.71 -2.99
C MET A 71 1.20 -1.21 -3.96
N ALA A 72 1.92 -2.12 -4.64
CA ALA A 72 2.85 -1.74 -5.69
C ALA A 72 2.15 -1.01 -6.87
N PHE A 73 0.93 -1.43 -7.23
CA PHE A 73 0.13 -0.76 -8.26
C PHE A 73 -0.33 0.62 -7.80
N ALA A 74 -0.67 0.77 -6.52
CA ALA A 74 -1.04 2.06 -5.93
C ALA A 74 0.12 3.07 -5.98
N VAL A 75 1.34 2.65 -5.63
CA VAL A 75 2.53 3.50 -5.73
C VAL A 75 2.84 3.83 -7.18
N LYS A 76 2.70 2.87 -8.10
CA LYS A 76 2.89 3.10 -9.54
C LYS A 76 1.90 4.13 -10.09
N ALA A 77 0.63 4.09 -9.68
CA ALA A 77 -0.36 5.09 -10.08
C ALA A 77 0.05 6.52 -9.64
N VAL A 78 0.66 6.66 -8.46
CA VAL A 78 1.22 7.95 -8.02
C VAL A 78 2.43 8.36 -8.86
N ILE A 79 3.35 7.44 -9.20
CA ILE A 79 4.50 7.72 -10.08
C ILE A 79 3.99 8.22 -11.44
N GLU A 80 3.05 7.52 -12.06
CA GLU A 80 2.45 7.90 -13.35
C GLU A 80 1.70 9.24 -13.27
N ARG A 81 1.05 9.52 -12.13
CA ARG A 81 0.41 10.81 -11.87
C ARG A 81 1.43 11.94 -11.82
N VAL A 82 2.53 11.76 -11.11
CA VAL A 82 3.63 12.73 -11.00
C VAL A 82 4.27 12.99 -12.36
N GLU A 83 4.52 11.95 -13.16
CA GLU A 83 5.09 12.07 -14.50
C GLU A 83 4.16 12.83 -15.46
N ARG A 84 2.84 12.60 -15.38
CA ARG A 84 1.85 13.23 -16.24
C ARG A 84 1.62 14.70 -15.92
N ASP A 85 1.44 15.01 -14.62
CA ASP A 85 0.98 16.34 -14.21
C ASP A 85 2.13 17.30 -13.86
N GLY A 86 3.33 16.74 -13.71
CA GLY A 86 4.54 17.48 -13.36
C GLY A 86 4.55 17.99 -11.91
N GLY A 87 5.68 17.78 -11.25
CA GLY A 87 5.95 18.38 -9.95
C GLY A 87 5.50 17.55 -8.75
N VAL A 88 6.50 16.95 -8.13
CA VAL A 88 6.44 16.41 -6.78
C VAL A 88 7.49 17.14 -5.95
N ALA A 89 7.13 17.45 -4.71
CA ALA A 89 8.01 18.15 -3.77
C ALA A 89 8.18 17.32 -2.49
N ASP A 90 9.26 17.58 -1.77
CA ASP A 90 9.44 17.03 -0.43
C ASP A 90 8.28 17.53 0.47
N GLY A 91 7.74 16.60 1.27
CA GLY A 91 6.57 16.85 2.10
C GLY A 91 5.22 16.64 1.38
N ASP A 92 5.20 16.27 0.09
CA ASP A 92 3.96 15.83 -0.56
C ASP A 92 3.48 14.50 0.03
N VAL A 93 2.15 14.36 0.13
CA VAL A 93 1.48 13.09 0.43
C VAL A 93 0.26 12.98 -0.48
N PHE A 94 0.17 11.91 -1.22
CA PHE A 94 -0.99 11.61 -2.07
C PHE A 94 -2.01 10.79 -1.31
N ILE A 95 -3.30 11.04 -1.57
CA ILE A 95 -4.43 10.25 -1.04
C ILE A 95 -5.35 9.86 -2.18
N PHE A 96 -5.87 8.63 -2.15
CA PHE A 96 -6.83 8.12 -3.13
C PHE A 96 -7.42 6.78 -2.70
N ASN A 97 -8.52 6.38 -3.36
CA ASN A 97 -9.14 5.08 -3.15
C ASN A 97 -9.67 4.45 -4.45
N ASP A 98 -9.35 5.02 -5.62
CA ASP A 98 -9.84 4.52 -6.90
C ASP A 98 -9.36 3.07 -7.13
N PRO A 99 -10.29 2.09 -7.29
CA PRO A 99 -9.91 0.70 -7.55
C PRO A 99 -9.17 0.50 -8.87
N TYR A 100 -9.41 1.36 -9.85
CA TYR A 100 -8.78 1.28 -11.17
C TYR A 100 -7.45 2.02 -11.27
N ASP A 101 -7.12 2.83 -10.26
CA ASP A 101 -5.80 3.45 -10.09
C ASP A 101 -4.95 2.70 -9.04
N GLY A 102 -4.89 1.38 -9.17
CA GLY A 102 -4.10 0.52 -8.27
C GLY A 102 -4.78 0.26 -6.92
N GLY A 103 -6.11 0.43 -6.87
CA GLY A 103 -6.92 0.18 -5.68
C GLY A 103 -7.45 -1.23 -5.55
N THR A 104 -8.27 -1.46 -4.52
CA THR A 104 -9.02 -2.69 -4.23
C THR A 104 -10.52 -2.39 -4.23
N HIS A 105 -11.03 -1.70 -3.20
CA HIS A 105 -12.39 -1.18 -3.13
C HIS A 105 -12.40 0.23 -2.49
N LEU A 106 -13.56 0.91 -2.53
CA LEU A 106 -13.63 2.33 -2.16
C LEU A 106 -13.34 2.61 -0.67
N SER A 107 -13.53 1.64 0.21
CA SER A 107 -13.20 1.82 1.64
C SER A 107 -11.69 1.82 1.92
N ASP A 108 -10.87 1.28 1.01
CA ASP A 108 -9.41 1.21 1.17
C ASP A 108 -8.75 2.52 0.74
N PHE A 109 -8.56 3.42 1.68
CA PHE A 109 -7.82 4.65 1.43
C PHE A 109 -6.32 4.45 1.52
N ARG A 110 -5.63 4.88 0.48
CA ARG A 110 -4.18 4.81 0.33
C ARG A 110 -3.57 6.18 0.51
N LEU A 111 -2.50 6.22 1.29
CA LEU A 111 -1.61 7.37 1.39
C LEU A 111 -0.24 6.97 0.87
N VAL A 112 0.31 7.77 -0.04
CA VAL A 112 1.63 7.53 -0.63
C VAL A 112 2.48 8.78 -0.47
N LYS A 113 3.65 8.62 0.17
CA LYS A 113 4.60 9.69 0.47
C LYS A 113 5.92 9.44 -0.22
N PRO A 114 6.35 10.31 -1.16
CA PRO A 114 7.72 10.28 -1.69
C PRO A 114 8.70 10.70 -0.59
N ILE A 115 9.79 9.97 -0.46
CA ILE A 115 10.88 10.27 0.46
C ILE A 115 12.07 10.80 -0.33
N PHE A 116 12.42 12.04 -0.08
CA PHE A 116 13.52 12.71 -0.76
C PHE A 116 14.84 12.53 -0.01
N ARG A 117 15.91 12.34 -0.79
CA ARG A 117 17.28 12.39 -0.32
C ARG A 117 18.13 13.12 -1.37
N ASN A 118 18.91 14.11 -0.94
CA ASN A 118 19.77 14.91 -1.82
C ASN A 118 19.05 15.54 -3.04
N GLY A 119 17.75 15.85 -2.89
CA GLY A 119 16.94 16.47 -3.95
C GLY A 119 16.30 15.48 -4.93
N GLU A 120 16.52 14.18 -4.76
CA GLU A 120 15.91 13.11 -5.57
C GLU A 120 15.02 12.21 -4.70
N ILE A 121 14.03 11.54 -5.32
CA ILE A 121 13.20 10.57 -4.62
C ILE A 121 14.02 9.30 -4.38
N PHE A 122 14.25 8.98 -3.12
CA PHE A 122 14.94 7.77 -2.69
C PHE A 122 14.02 6.53 -2.74
N CYS A 123 12.80 6.67 -2.25
CA CYS A 123 11.76 5.63 -2.24
C CYS A 123 10.40 6.26 -1.99
N TYR A 124 9.34 5.44 -2.01
CA TYR A 124 8.03 5.82 -1.51
C TYR A 124 7.72 5.03 -0.24
N LEU A 125 7.09 5.69 0.74
CA LEU A 125 6.38 5.04 1.81
C LEU A 125 4.89 5.04 1.46
N ALA A 126 4.22 3.93 1.71
CA ALA A 126 2.79 3.86 1.49
C ALA A 126 2.07 3.17 2.64
N SER A 127 0.84 3.63 2.86
CA SER A 127 -0.11 3.13 3.85
C SER A 127 -1.44 2.87 3.17
N VAL A 128 -2.10 1.78 3.49
CA VAL A 128 -3.50 1.54 3.18
C VAL A 128 -4.24 1.22 4.46
N GLY A 129 -5.49 1.66 4.56
CA GLY A 129 -6.38 1.33 5.68
C GLY A 129 -7.83 1.33 5.23
N HIS A 130 -8.60 0.35 5.71
CA HIS A 130 -10.01 0.22 5.45
C HIS A 130 -10.81 1.22 6.31
N TRP A 131 -11.27 2.32 5.72
CA TRP A 131 -12.07 3.32 6.43
C TRP A 131 -13.51 2.85 6.62
N HIS A 132 -14.09 3.17 7.77
CA HIS A 132 -15.37 2.62 8.21
C HIS A 132 -16.57 3.07 7.38
N ASP A 133 -16.63 4.36 6.97
CA ASP A 133 -17.71 4.92 6.16
C ASP A 133 -17.15 5.98 5.21
N VAL A 134 -17.27 5.72 3.92
CA VAL A 134 -16.81 6.60 2.85
C VAL A 134 -17.97 7.07 1.97
N GLY A 135 -19.19 7.14 2.53
CA GLY A 135 -20.38 7.56 1.81
C GLY A 135 -21.15 6.37 1.20
N GLY A 136 -21.63 6.54 -0.02
CA GLY A 136 -22.45 5.52 -0.67
C GLY A 136 -23.90 5.48 -0.19
N ASN A 137 -24.67 4.52 -0.70
CA ASN A 137 -26.12 4.45 -0.47
C ASN A 137 -26.53 3.74 0.83
N VAL A 138 -25.60 3.03 1.49
CA VAL A 138 -25.84 2.37 2.77
C VAL A 138 -24.75 2.75 3.78
N PRO A 139 -25.06 2.81 5.09
CA PRO A 139 -24.04 3.00 6.12
C PRO A 139 -23.04 1.85 6.14
N GLY A 140 -21.75 2.17 6.32
CA GLY A 140 -20.67 1.19 6.39
C GLY A 140 -20.24 0.60 5.05
N ASN A 141 -20.74 1.13 3.93
CA ASN A 141 -20.33 0.84 2.54
C ASN A 141 -20.55 -0.61 2.04
N TYR A 142 -20.97 -1.52 2.89
CA TYR A 142 -21.20 -2.91 2.47
C TYR A 142 -22.62 -3.08 1.88
N ASN A 143 -22.73 -2.95 0.56
CA ASN A 143 -23.99 -3.16 -0.16
C ASN A 143 -23.86 -4.26 -1.22
N PRO A 144 -24.26 -5.51 -0.92
CA PRO A 144 -24.21 -6.60 -1.88
C PRO A 144 -25.18 -6.44 -3.08
N GLN A 145 -26.07 -5.45 -3.02
CA GLN A 145 -27.03 -5.13 -4.10
C GLN A 145 -26.57 -3.93 -4.94
N ALA A 146 -25.37 -3.40 -4.73
CA ALA A 146 -24.83 -2.33 -5.55
C ALA A 146 -24.66 -2.81 -6.99
N THR A 147 -25.09 -1.97 -7.94
CA THR A 147 -24.97 -2.22 -9.38
C THR A 147 -23.97 -1.31 -10.06
N GLU A 148 -23.45 -0.33 -9.32
CA GLU A 148 -22.43 0.62 -9.78
C GLU A 148 -21.60 1.13 -8.59
N SER A 149 -20.34 1.49 -8.84
CA SER A 149 -19.39 1.90 -7.80
C SER A 149 -19.81 3.17 -7.04
N PHE A 150 -20.58 4.07 -7.67
CA PHE A 150 -21.11 5.28 -7.02
C PHE A 150 -22.05 4.99 -5.86
N GLN A 151 -22.64 3.81 -5.81
CA GLN A 151 -23.48 3.35 -4.69
C GLN A 151 -22.65 2.89 -3.49
N GLU A 152 -21.36 2.57 -3.69
CA GLU A 152 -20.48 2.01 -2.66
C GLU A 152 -19.71 3.08 -1.89
N GLY A 153 -19.56 4.27 -2.43
CA GLY A 153 -18.86 5.36 -1.72
C GLY A 153 -18.36 6.48 -2.63
N MET A 154 -17.66 7.43 -2.03
CA MET A 154 -16.95 8.46 -2.78
C MET A 154 -15.71 7.87 -3.43
N LEU A 155 -15.44 8.30 -4.67
CA LEU A 155 -14.26 7.93 -5.42
C LEU A 155 -13.31 9.12 -5.49
N ILE A 156 -12.09 8.93 -5.02
CA ILE A 156 -11.05 9.95 -5.01
C ILE A 156 -9.86 9.45 -5.84
N PRO A 157 -9.54 10.08 -6.97
CA PRO A 157 -8.33 9.77 -7.73
C PRO A 157 -7.08 10.20 -6.96
N PRO A 158 -5.86 9.80 -7.38
CA PRO A 158 -4.64 10.27 -6.74
C PRO A 158 -4.54 11.80 -6.72
N VAL A 159 -4.72 12.40 -5.53
CA VAL A 159 -4.61 13.86 -5.30
C VAL A 159 -3.68 14.13 -4.13
N LYS A 160 -3.09 15.32 -4.08
CA LYS A 160 -2.24 15.71 -2.95
C LYS A 160 -3.09 16.04 -1.73
N LEU A 161 -2.92 15.25 -0.65
CA LEU A 161 -3.43 15.56 0.69
C LEU A 161 -2.53 16.60 1.38
N PHE A 162 -1.21 16.45 1.20
CA PHE A 162 -0.22 17.46 1.57
C PHE A 162 0.51 17.91 0.30
N GLU A 163 0.78 19.20 0.21
CA GLU A 163 1.59 19.81 -0.82
C GLU A 163 2.75 20.58 -0.17
N ALA A 164 3.97 20.11 -0.41
CA ALA A 164 5.19 20.62 0.22
C ALA A 164 5.05 20.77 1.76
N GLY A 165 4.50 19.78 2.42
CA GLY A 165 4.29 19.75 3.87
C GLY A 165 3.04 20.50 4.37
N VAL A 166 2.27 21.15 3.48
CA VAL A 166 1.06 21.90 3.85
C VAL A 166 -0.19 21.07 3.58
N LEU A 167 -0.99 20.84 4.63
CA LEU A 167 -2.25 20.09 4.52
C LEU A 167 -3.26 20.85 3.65
N LYS A 168 -3.85 20.15 2.69
CA LYS A 168 -4.96 20.65 1.85
C LYS A 168 -6.29 20.48 2.58
N SER A 169 -6.65 21.49 3.36
CA SER A 169 -7.88 21.48 4.18
C SER A 169 -9.15 21.23 3.36
N ASP A 170 -9.19 21.65 2.09
CA ASP A 170 -10.34 21.45 1.20
C ASP A 170 -10.55 19.94 0.91
N ILE A 171 -9.48 19.16 0.74
CA ILE A 171 -9.57 17.72 0.57
C ILE A 171 -10.14 17.08 1.84
N VAL A 172 -9.65 17.47 3.01
CA VAL A 172 -10.17 16.98 4.30
C VAL A 172 -11.65 17.33 4.47
N ALA A 173 -12.06 18.55 4.09
CA ALA A 173 -13.45 18.99 4.15
C ALA A 173 -14.36 18.16 3.24
N ILE A 174 -13.92 17.86 2.00
CA ILE A 174 -14.66 17.01 1.05
C ILE A 174 -14.83 15.61 1.61
N LEU A 175 -13.73 14.98 2.10
CA LEU A 175 -13.75 13.64 2.68
C LEU A 175 -14.72 13.59 3.88
N SER A 176 -14.61 14.54 4.81
CA SER A 176 -15.43 14.62 6.01
C SER A 176 -16.92 14.83 5.70
N ALA A 177 -17.24 15.67 4.70
CA ALA A 177 -18.61 15.95 4.29
C ALA A 177 -19.32 14.74 3.63
N ASN A 178 -18.56 13.80 3.10
CA ASN A 178 -19.07 12.60 2.42
C ASN A 178 -19.07 11.36 3.31
N SER A 179 -18.69 11.45 4.58
CA SER A 179 -18.73 10.35 5.54
C SER A 179 -19.81 10.57 6.59
N ARG A 180 -20.49 9.51 7.00
CA ARG A 180 -21.41 9.52 8.15
C ARG A 180 -20.66 9.52 9.49
N LEU A 181 -19.37 9.19 9.46
CA LEU A 181 -18.48 9.09 10.62
C LEU A 181 -17.25 10.00 10.48
N PRO A 182 -17.42 11.34 10.27
CA PRO A 182 -16.31 12.24 9.94
C PRO A 182 -15.19 12.26 11.00
N ASN A 183 -15.50 12.06 12.28
CA ASN A 183 -14.49 12.00 13.34
C ASN A 183 -13.64 10.73 13.27
N SER A 184 -14.24 9.57 12.95
CA SER A 184 -13.53 8.31 12.76
C SER A 184 -12.64 8.42 11.52
N LEU A 185 -13.19 8.89 10.40
CA LEU A 185 -12.44 9.13 9.16
C LEU A 185 -11.22 10.02 9.41
N TYR A 186 -11.41 11.17 10.09
CA TYR A 186 -10.32 12.08 10.40
C TYR A 186 -9.28 11.44 11.33
N GLY A 187 -9.72 10.65 12.31
CA GLY A 187 -8.84 9.89 13.19
C GLY A 187 -7.98 8.87 12.45
N ASP A 188 -8.60 8.05 11.58
CA ASP A 188 -7.91 7.02 10.81
C ASP A 188 -6.94 7.63 9.77
N MET A 189 -7.36 8.72 9.11
CA MET A 189 -6.47 9.47 8.21
C MET A 189 -5.22 9.96 8.94
N ASN A 190 -5.38 10.58 10.13
CA ASN A 190 -4.22 11.04 10.91
C ASN A 190 -3.37 9.88 11.44
N ALA A 191 -3.97 8.75 11.78
CA ALA A 191 -3.24 7.55 12.18
C ALA A 191 -2.34 7.03 11.05
N GLN A 192 -2.82 7.00 9.80
CA GLN A 192 -2.02 6.68 8.63
C GLN A 192 -0.91 7.71 8.37
N ILE A 193 -1.20 9.00 8.50
CA ILE A 193 -0.20 10.07 8.36
C ILE A 193 0.91 9.89 9.41
N ASN A 194 0.55 9.65 10.67
CA ASN A 194 1.52 9.45 11.75
C ASN A 194 2.39 8.20 11.52
N ALA A 195 1.82 7.14 10.96
CA ALA A 195 2.58 5.95 10.58
C ALA A 195 3.61 6.27 9.47
N LEU A 196 3.21 7.04 8.45
CA LEU A 196 4.13 7.47 7.38
C LEU A 196 5.24 8.39 7.91
N GLU A 197 4.92 9.32 8.82
CA GLU A 197 5.91 10.21 9.43
C GLU A 197 6.92 9.43 10.29
N LEU A 198 6.44 8.46 11.07
CA LEU A 198 7.34 7.57 11.82
C LEU A 198 8.25 6.79 10.87
N GLY A 199 7.68 6.19 9.82
CA GLY A 199 8.47 5.48 8.81
C GLY A 199 9.52 6.36 8.15
N HIS A 200 9.16 7.60 7.80
CA HIS A 200 10.09 8.58 7.23
C HIS A 200 11.26 8.88 8.19
N GLN A 201 10.96 9.18 9.45
CA GLN A 201 12.00 9.46 10.45
C GLN A 201 12.93 8.26 10.66
N ARG A 202 12.38 7.05 10.83
CA ARG A 202 13.17 5.82 11.00
C ARG A 202 14.06 5.51 9.81
N LEU A 203 13.54 5.76 8.60
CA LEU A 203 14.31 5.58 7.37
C LEU A 203 15.42 6.63 7.26
N ALA A 204 15.15 7.88 7.61
CA ALA A 204 16.17 8.93 7.65
C ALA A 204 17.29 8.59 8.64
N ASP A 205 16.94 8.16 9.86
CA ASP A 205 17.93 7.71 10.87
C ASP A 205 18.78 6.55 10.32
N LEU A 206 18.18 5.59 9.62
CA LEU A 206 18.90 4.46 9.02
C LEU A 206 19.85 4.90 7.90
N LEU A 207 19.39 5.84 7.05
CA LEU A 207 20.20 6.41 5.97
C LEU A 207 21.38 7.23 6.51
N ASP A 208 21.19 7.92 7.64
CA ASP A 208 22.26 8.69 8.30
C ASP A 208 23.29 7.77 8.99
N GLU A 209 22.83 6.63 9.54
CA GLU A 209 23.70 5.65 10.22
C GLU A 209 24.56 4.83 9.23
N TYR A 210 23.97 4.34 8.13
CA TYR A 210 24.62 3.41 7.20
C TYR A 210 25.03 4.04 5.87
N GLY A 211 24.50 5.21 5.53
CA GLY A 211 24.68 5.84 4.23
C GLY A 211 23.72 5.35 3.16
N GLU A 212 23.35 6.24 2.26
CA GLU A 212 22.42 5.99 1.16
C GLU A 212 22.89 4.85 0.24
N THR A 213 24.20 4.79 -0.04
CA THR A 213 24.79 3.77 -0.92
C THR A 213 24.58 2.36 -0.39
N ASP A 214 24.83 2.16 0.92
CA ASP A 214 24.73 0.83 1.53
C ASP A 214 23.28 0.41 1.70
N VAL A 215 22.38 1.32 2.08
CA VAL A 215 20.95 1.02 2.18
C VAL A 215 20.36 0.68 0.81
N SER A 216 20.69 1.44 -0.24
CA SER A 216 20.27 1.17 -1.62
C SER A 216 20.80 -0.19 -2.12
N ALA A 217 22.07 -0.48 -1.82
CA ALA A 217 22.68 -1.77 -2.16
C ALA A 217 21.97 -2.93 -1.45
N ALA A 218 21.62 -2.77 -0.16
CA ALA A 218 20.89 -3.76 0.61
C ALA A 218 19.51 -4.03 0.02
N LEU A 219 18.71 -2.99 -0.26
CA LEU A 219 17.39 -3.10 -0.89
C LEU A 219 17.46 -3.87 -2.22
N LYS A 220 18.44 -3.54 -3.07
CA LYS A 220 18.65 -4.22 -4.34
C LYS A 220 19.04 -5.69 -4.17
N LEU A 221 19.92 -6.01 -3.23
CA LEU A 221 20.34 -7.39 -2.94
C LEU A 221 19.19 -8.22 -2.36
N LEU A 222 18.38 -7.63 -1.47
CA LEU A 222 17.20 -8.29 -0.89
C LEU A 222 16.17 -8.63 -1.96
N ARG A 223 15.88 -7.68 -2.88
CA ARG A 223 14.98 -7.92 -4.03
C ARG A 223 15.51 -9.03 -4.94
N GLN A 224 16.80 -9.00 -5.29
CA GLN A 224 17.42 -10.06 -6.10
C GLN A 224 17.38 -11.43 -5.41
N ARG A 225 17.50 -11.46 -4.08
CA ARG A 225 17.37 -12.69 -3.32
C ARG A 225 15.94 -13.22 -3.33
N ALA A 226 14.96 -12.36 -3.14
CA ALA A 226 13.54 -12.74 -3.21
C ALA A 226 13.15 -13.28 -4.59
N ASP A 227 13.55 -12.60 -5.67
CA ASP A 227 13.34 -13.08 -7.05
C ASP A 227 13.94 -14.47 -7.28
N ARG A 228 15.20 -14.68 -6.84
CA ARG A 228 15.85 -15.99 -6.95
C ARG A 228 15.11 -17.07 -6.19
N MET A 229 14.74 -16.80 -4.93
CA MET A 229 14.01 -17.75 -4.12
C MET A 229 12.67 -18.16 -4.74
N MET A 230 11.95 -17.19 -5.34
CA MET A 230 10.71 -17.48 -6.04
C MET A 230 10.95 -18.34 -7.30
N ARG A 231 11.96 -17.99 -8.12
CA ARG A 231 12.31 -18.78 -9.31
C ARG A 231 12.74 -20.20 -8.95
N ASP A 232 13.54 -20.35 -7.91
CA ASP A 232 13.97 -21.68 -7.42
C ASP A 232 12.76 -22.51 -6.93
N HIS A 233 11.79 -21.88 -6.28
CA HIS A 233 10.55 -22.52 -5.87
C HIS A 233 9.71 -22.96 -7.06
N LEU A 234 9.48 -22.05 -8.02
CA LEU A 234 8.71 -22.36 -9.24
C LEU A 234 9.36 -23.46 -10.08
N ALA A 235 10.70 -23.44 -10.21
CA ALA A 235 11.44 -24.50 -10.91
C ALA A 235 11.32 -25.89 -10.25
N GLY A 236 10.94 -25.96 -8.98
CA GLY A 236 10.66 -27.21 -8.28
C GLY A 236 9.24 -27.73 -8.45
N LEU A 237 8.34 -26.97 -9.05
CA LEU A 237 6.98 -27.41 -9.32
C LEU A 237 6.95 -28.31 -10.57
N PRO A 238 6.10 -29.33 -10.60
CA PRO A 238 5.98 -30.19 -11.80
C PRO A 238 5.39 -29.40 -12.97
N ASP A 239 5.97 -29.57 -14.15
CA ASP A 239 5.36 -29.08 -15.38
C ASP A 239 4.10 -29.89 -15.70
N GLY A 240 3.05 -29.19 -16.15
CA GLY A 240 1.81 -29.85 -16.54
C GLY A 240 0.59 -28.98 -16.31
N THR A 241 -0.56 -29.51 -16.70
CA THR A 241 -1.86 -28.89 -16.43
C THR A 241 -2.42 -29.45 -15.13
N ILE A 242 -2.72 -28.56 -14.17
CA ILE A 242 -3.41 -28.91 -12.93
C ILE A 242 -4.84 -28.37 -13.06
N SER A 243 -5.83 -29.27 -12.93
CA SER A 243 -7.25 -28.90 -12.90
C SER A 243 -7.75 -29.02 -11.48
N VAL A 244 -8.31 -27.95 -10.97
CA VAL A 244 -9.01 -27.91 -9.67
C VAL A 244 -10.38 -27.30 -9.91
N GLU A 245 -11.40 -27.92 -9.34
CA GLU A 245 -12.77 -27.37 -9.35
C GLU A 245 -13.08 -26.82 -7.97
N ASP A 246 -13.57 -25.58 -7.93
CA ASP A 246 -14.11 -24.94 -6.73
C ASP A 246 -15.36 -24.15 -7.12
N TYR A 247 -16.25 -23.91 -6.15
CA TYR A 247 -17.57 -23.37 -6.44
C TYR A 247 -17.92 -22.25 -5.49
N LEU A 248 -18.57 -21.21 -6.02
CA LEU A 248 -19.31 -20.22 -5.24
C LEU A 248 -20.78 -20.63 -5.19
N ASP A 249 -21.45 -20.38 -4.07
CA ASP A 249 -22.83 -20.84 -3.84
C ASP A 249 -23.81 -20.28 -4.89
N ASN A 250 -23.82 -18.97 -5.11
CA ASN A 250 -24.59 -18.30 -6.17
C ASN A 250 -24.16 -16.84 -6.32
N ASP A 251 -24.73 -16.14 -7.32
CA ASP A 251 -24.50 -14.71 -7.59
C ASP A 251 -25.56 -13.79 -6.95
N GLY A 252 -26.47 -14.34 -6.14
CA GLY A 252 -27.61 -13.61 -5.57
C GLY A 252 -28.73 -13.32 -6.57
N VAL A 253 -28.59 -13.72 -7.82
CA VAL A 253 -29.60 -13.51 -8.91
C VAL A 253 -30.14 -14.82 -9.41
N SER A 254 -29.36 -15.85 -9.56
CA SER A 254 -29.74 -17.18 -10.01
C SER A 254 -29.39 -18.24 -8.97
N ASP A 255 -30.31 -19.19 -8.78
CA ASP A 255 -30.09 -20.38 -7.95
C ASP A 255 -29.17 -21.34 -8.71
N GLY A 256 -27.88 -21.21 -8.52
CA GLY A 256 -26.90 -22.09 -9.16
C GLY A 256 -25.49 -21.83 -8.69
N VAL A 257 -24.69 -22.86 -8.76
CA VAL A 257 -23.26 -22.79 -8.43
C VAL A 257 -22.54 -21.99 -9.53
N LEU A 258 -21.81 -20.95 -9.14
CA LEU A 258 -20.94 -20.21 -10.06
C LEU A 258 -19.62 -20.94 -10.25
N THR A 259 -19.26 -21.13 -11.52
CA THR A 259 -17.95 -21.68 -11.88
C THR A 259 -17.06 -20.55 -12.39
N CYS A 260 -15.95 -20.32 -11.71
CA CYS A 260 -14.91 -19.40 -12.17
C CYS A 260 -13.84 -20.19 -12.89
N LEU A 261 -13.49 -19.78 -14.12
CA LEU A 261 -12.40 -20.35 -14.88
C LEU A 261 -11.22 -19.38 -14.91
N LEU A 262 -10.17 -19.69 -14.17
CA LEU A 262 -8.93 -18.93 -14.20
C LEU A 262 -7.98 -19.53 -15.27
N TYR A 263 -7.84 -18.83 -16.39
CA TYR A 263 -6.83 -19.15 -17.39
C TYR A 263 -5.52 -18.46 -17.05
N THR A 264 -4.48 -19.23 -16.85
CA THR A 264 -3.08 -18.83 -16.77
C THR A 264 -2.76 -17.70 -15.78
N SER A 265 -1.96 -18.03 -14.82
CA SER A 265 -1.03 -17.08 -14.23
C SER A 265 0.08 -16.84 -15.27
N PRO A 266 0.33 -15.62 -15.74
CA PRO A 266 1.53 -15.32 -16.48
C PRO A 266 2.74 -15.53 -15.58
N SER A 267 3.59 -16.45 -15.95
CA SER A 267 4.87 -16.73 -15.29
C SER A 267 5.90 -15.68 -15.67
#